data_70ca204789b6df0e07cac8d371adb7cb
#
_entry.id   70ca204789b6df0e07cac8d371adb7cb
#
_cell.length_a   1.000
_cell.length_b   1.000
_cell.length_c   1.000
_cell.angle_alpha   90.00
_cell.angle_beta   90.00
_cell.angle_gamma   90.00
#
_symmetry.space_group_name_H-M   'P 1'
#
loop_
_entity.id
_entity.type
_entity.pdbx_description
1 polymer ?
#
loop_
_entity_poly.entity_id
_entity_poly.type
_entity_poly.pdbx_seq_one_letter_code
_entity_poly.pdbx_strand_id
1 'polypeptide(L)'
;MTKKTNPDLLRLGINRLWSSKWFYFKRHGRFYLQEDCLIRDTIDTEMKNMGTDSIDIERTQDDIKVFIKSSKPGLIIGRGGKGIEHLKNVLDKKIKKLRKEKSIDANYGLNLNIIEIGRNEISAKVIADQVASDLKRRIPFRVIMRRQMSQVEQNREIKGAKIQVAGRLNGTEIARTEWKDYGKMPLQNLRSNIDFGESAAQTTFGTIGIKVWLYKGEIFEDNE
;
A
#
# COMPACT_ATOMS: atom_id res chain seq x y z
N MET A 1 -10.90 11.62 19.77
CA MET A 1 -11.22 11.18 18.38
C MET A 1 -11.37 9.68 18.35
N THR A 2 -12.51 9.16 17.97
CA THR A 2 -12.71 7.73 17.75
C THR A 2 -11.86 7.26 16.58
N LYS A 3 -10.93 6.34 16.82
CA LYS A 3 -10.17 5.69 15.77
C LYS A 3 -11.13 4.82 14.97
N LYS A 4 -11.39 5.16 13.71
CA LYS A 4 -12.14 4.28 12.80
C LYS A 4 -11.26 3.06 12.50
N THR A 5 -11.88 1.88 12.52
CA THR A 5 -11.24 0.62 12.15
C THR A 5 -10.75 0.70 10.69
N ASN A 6 -9.65 0.05 10.39
CA ASN A 6 -9.19 -0.09 9.01
C ASN A 6 -10.23 -0.89 8.21
N PRO A 7 -10.79 -0.35 7.13
CA PRO A 7 -11.84 -1.01 6.35
C PRO A 7 -11.36 -2.30 5.68
N ASP A 8 -10.05 -2.41 5.39
CA ASP A 8 -9.48 -3.61 4.79
C ASP A 8 -9.50 -4.79 5.76
N LEU A 9 -9.14 -4.54 7.05
CA LEU A 9 -9.17 -5.58 8.08
C LEU A 9 -10.58 -6.10 8.35
N LEU A 10 -11.58 -5.23 8.26
CA LEU A 10 -12.98 -5.62 8.45
C LEU A 10 -13.48 -6.57 7.33
N ARG A 11 -12.86 -6.53 6.14
CA ARG A 11 -13.26 -7.27 4.94
C ARG A 11 -12.36 -8.43 4.58
N LEU A 12 -11.33 -8.69 5.38
CA LEU A 12 -10.45 -9.84 5.21
C LEU A 12 -11.24 -11.14 5.35
N GLY A 13 -11.04 -12.06 4.40
CA GLY A 13 -11.76 -13.33 4.34
C GLY A 13 -13.20 -13.23 3.80
N ILE A 14 -13.70 -12.03 3.52
CA ILE A 14 -15.00 -11.79 2.88
C ILE A 14 -14.78 -11.33 1.44
N ASN A 15 -14.31 -10.10 1.25
CA ASN A 15 -14.08 -9.49 -0.06
C ASN A 15 -12.60 -9.35 -0.40
N ARG A 16 -11.72 -9.46 0.58
CA ARG A 16 -10.26 -9.34 0.41
C ARG A 16 -9.57 -10.60 0.86
N LEU A 17 -8.61 -11.01 0.04
CA LEU A 17 -7.70 -12.10 0.37
C LEU A 17 -6.53 -11.57 1.21
N TRP A 18 -5.87 -12.48 1.90
CA TRP A 18 -4.64 -12.19 2.64
C TRP A 18 -3.51 -11.79 1.68
N SER A 19 -2.74 -10.80 2.06
CA SER A 19 -1.57 -10.35 1.30
C SER A 19 -0.34 -11.26 1.46
N SER A 20 -0.37 -12.20 2.38
CA SER A 20 0.65 -13.23 2.53
C SER A 20 -0.04 -14.60 2.52
N LYS A 21 0.37 -15.46 1.60
CA LYS A 21 -0.14 -16.83 1.45
C LYS A 21 1.02 -17.77 1.66
N TRP A 22 0.93 -18.62 2.69
CA TRP A 22 2.00 -19.54 3.06
C TRP A 22 1.55 -20.98 3.05
N PHE A 23 2.45 -21.82 2.58
CA PHE A 23 2.48 -23.23 2.96
C PHE A 23 3.70 -23.42 3.86
N TYR A 24 3.51 -23.83 5.12
CA TYR A 24 4.61 -23.98 6.06
C TYR A 24 4.38 -25.13 7.05
N PHE A 25 5.49 -25.70 7.53
CA PHE A 25 5.46 -26.59 8.69
C PHE A 25 5.49 -25.77 9.99
N LYS A 26 4.67 -26.16 10.97
CA LYS A 26 4.44 -25.45 12.25
C LYS A 26 5.71 -24.90 12.94
N ARG A 27 6.86 -25.53 12.70
CA ARG A 27 8.14 -25.21 13.36
C ARG A 27 8.77 -23.88 12.90
N HIS A 28 8.50 -23.42 11.70
CA HIS A 28 9.18 -22.28 11.06
C HIS A 28 8.33 -21.03 10.84
N GLY A 29 7.03 -21.07 11.12
CA GLY A 29 6.11 -19.98 10.80
C GLY A 29 6.50 -18.60 11.37
N ARG A 30 7.07 -18.55 12.60
CA ARG A 30 7.51 -17.28 13.19
C ARG A 30 8.66 -16.62 12.40
N PHE A 31 9.55 -17.42 11.81
CA PHE A 31 10.67 -16.93 11.02
C PHE A 31 10.21 -16.42 9.66
N TYR A 32 9.26 -17.12 9.05
CA TYR A 32 8.67 -16.68 7.80
C TYR A 32 7.95 -15.32 7.95
N LEU A 33 7.29 -15.11 9.10
CA LEU A 33 6.71 -13.80 9.40
C LEU A 33 7.77 -12.70 9.49
N GLN A 34 8.91 -12.97 10.15
CA GLN A 34 10.01 -12.01 10.23
C GLN A 34 10.61 -11.70 8.85
N GLU A 35 10.77 -12.72 8.01
CA GLU A 35 11.23 -12.55 6.63
C GLU A 35 10.25 -11.70 5.81
N ASP A 36 8.94 -11.95 5.93
CA ASP A 36 7.92 -11.18 5.22
C ASP A 36 7.89 -9.72 5.66
N CYS A 37 7.99 -9.44 6.95
CA CYS A 37 8.13 -8.08 7.45
C CYS A 37 9.38 -7.40 6.88
N LEU A 38 10.53 -8.09 6.90
CA LEU A 38 11.78 -7.57 6.35
C LEU A 38 11.68 -7.30 4.84
N ILE A 39 11.01 -8.17 4.09
CA ILE A 39 10.78 -7.98 2.65
C ILE A 39 9.93 -6.72 2.42
N ARG A 40 8.80 -6.58 3.14
CA ARG A 40 7.92 -5.40 3.02
C ARG A 40 8.64 -4.11 3.40
N ASP A 41 9.33 -4.07 4.53
CA ASP A 41 10.08 -2.90 4.99
C ASP A 41 11.19 -2.49 4.01
N THR A 42 11.84 -3.49 3.41
CA THR A 42 12.89 -3.22 2.42
C THR A 42 12.29 -2.64 1.14
N ILE A 43 11.21 -3.22 0.63
CA ILE A 43 10.52 -2.73 -0.56
C ILE A 43 9.97 -1.31 -0.31
N ASP A 44 9.31 -1.08 0.82
CA ASP A 44 8.79 0.25 1.16
C ASP A 44 9.89 1.31 1.30
N THR A 45 11.09 0.91 1.73
CA THR A 45 12.24 1.81 1.86
C THR A 45 12.86 2.15 0.50
N GLU A 46 13.11 1.13 -0.32
CA GLU A 46 13.75 1.28 -1.63
C GLU A 46 12.81 1.92 -2.67
N MET A 47 11.51 1.63 -2.57
CA MET A 47 10.50 2.09 -3.53
C MET A 47 9.71 3.31 -3.07
N LYS A 48 10.22 4.10 -2.15
CA LYS A 48 9.59 5.35 -1.70
C LYS A 48 9.25 6.24 -2.90
N ASN A 49 7.97 6.60 -3.03
CA ASN A 49 7.42 7.45 -4.11
C ASN A 49 7.39 6.81 -5.52
N MET A 50 7.59 5.51 -5.65
CA MET A 50 7.47 4.82 -6.95
C MET A 50 6.04 4.37 -7.27
N GLY A 51 5.05 4.73 -6.43
CA GLY A 51 3.63 4.43 -6.66
C GLY A 51 3.30 2.96 -6.45
N THR A 52 3.88 2.34 -5.42
CA THR A 52 3.52 0.99 -4.98
C THR A 52 2.17 1.00 -4.29
N ASP A 53 1.30 0.06 -4.67
CA ASP A 53 -0.02 -0.15 -4.10
C ASP A 53 0.01 -1.23 -3.03
N SER A 54 0.23 -2.47 -3.45
CA SER A 54 0.26 -3.63 -2.57
C SER A 54 1.47 -4.53 -2.86
N ILE A 55 1.87 -5.26 -1.84
CA ILE A 55 2.92 -6.26 -1.90
C ILE A 55 2.29 -7.58 -1.45
N ASP A 56 2.10 -8.49 -2.38
CA ASP A 56 1.56 -9.81 -2.10
C ASP A 56 2.71 -10.82 -2.10
N ILE A 57 2.79 -11.66 -1.05
CA ILE A 57 3.86 -12.63 -0.88
C ILE A 57 3.25 -14.03 -0.90
N GLU A 58 3.68 -14.84 -1.84
CA GLU A 58 3.33 -16.26 -1.90
C GLU A 58 4.56 -17.08 -1.58
N ARG A 59 4.41 -17.98 -0.62
CA ARG A 59 5.50 -18.75 -0.09
C ARG A 59 5.17 -20.24 -0.16
N THR A 60 6.02 -20.97 -0.84
CA THR A 60 6.07 -22.44 -0.80
C THR A 60 7.22 -22.89 0.10
N GLN A 61 7.51 -24.18 0.15
CA GLN A 61 8.59 -24.72 0.98
C GLN A 61 9.96 -24.11 0.61
N ASP A 62 10.25 -24.04 -0.70
CA ASP A 62 11.56 -23.65 -1.22
C ASP A 62 11.56 -22.30 -1.94
N ASP A 63 10.40 -21.80 -2.36
CA ASP A 63 10.30 -20.59 -3.16
C ASP A 63 9.53 -19.47 -2.47
N ILE A 64 10.03 -18.25 -2.66
CA ILE A 64 9.38 -17.01 -2.24
C ILE A 64 9.04 -16.22 -3.51
N LYS A 65 7.75 -16.03 -3.78
CA LYS A 65 7.26 -15.21 -4.88
C LYS A 65 6.68 -13.91 -4.31
N VAL A 66 7.24 -12.79 -4.72
CA VAL A 66 6.79 -11.47 -4.30
C VAL A 66 6.17 -10.76 -5.49
N PHE A 67 4.89 -10.43 -5.38
CA PHE A 67 4.14 -9.68 -6.38
C PHE A 67 4.01 -8.24 -5.90
N ILE A 68 4.55 -7.31 -6.69
CA ILE A 68 4.51 -5.88 -6.39
C ILE A 68 3.57 -5.22 -7.38
N LYS A 69 2.42 -4.71 -6.91
CA LYS A 69 1.51 -3.92 -7.73
C LYS A 69 1.95 -2.46 -7.70
N SER A 70 2.11 -1.86 -8.86
CA SER A 70 2.56 -0.46 -8.97
C SER A 70 1.89 0.26 -10.14
N SER A 71 1.65 1.56 -9.95
CA SER A 71 1.18 2.46 -11.00
C SER A 71 2.27 2.88 -11.97
N LYS A 72 3.55 2.68 -11.62
CA LYS A 72 4.71 3.09 -12.44
C LYS A 72 5.75 1.98 -12.52
N PRO A 73 5.45 0.84 -13.15
CA PRO A 73 6.34 -0.31 -13.20
C PRO A 73 7.69 -0.01 -13.86
N GLY A 74 7.71 0.88 -14.84
CA GLY A 74 8.94 1.26 -15.53
C GLY A 74 10.00 1.90 -14.62
N LEU A 75 9.59 2.61 -13.56
CA LEU A 75 10.53 3.17 -12.59
C LEU A 75 11.16 2.08 -11.71
N ILE A 76 10.39 1.04 -11.39
CA ILE A 76 10.85 -0.09 -10.57
C ILE A 76 11.75 -1.00 -11.38
N ILE A 77 11.38 -1.29 -12.62
CA ILE A 77 12.18 -2.13 -13.52
C ILE A 77 13.53 -1.46 -13.80
N GLY A 78 13.50 -0.14 -14.02
CA GLY A 78 14.70 0.62 -14.35
C GLY A 78 15.22 0.32 -15.77
N ARG A 79 16.27 1.00 -16.18
CA ARG A 79 16.88 0.82 -17.52
C ARG A 79 17.49 -0.58 -17.64
N GLY A 80 16.98 -1.38 -18.58
CA GLY A 80 17.51 -2.73 -18.86
C GLY A 80 17.34 -3.72 -17.68
N GLY A 81 16.34 -3.54 -16.80
CA GLY A 81 16.08 -4.47 -15.71
C GLY A 81 16.98 -4.29 -14.47
N LYS A 82 17.91 -3.33 -14.47
CA LYS A 82 18.87 -3.13 -13.37
C LYS A 82 18.20 -2.80 -12.03
N GLY A 83 17.02 -2.16 -12.03
CA GLY A 83 16.28 -1.85 -10.82
C GLY A 83 15.79 -3.10 -10.10
N ILE A 84 15.21 -4.05 -10.83
CA ILE A 84 14.75 -5.33 -10.26
C ILE A 84 15.93 -6.16 -9.77
N GLU A 85 17.02 -6.22 -10.53
CA GLU A 85 18.22 -6.96 -10.12
C GLU A 85 18.82 -6.38 -8.84
N HIS A 86 18.92 -5.06 -8.76
CA HIS A 86 19.39 -4.38 -7.54
C HIS A 86 18.50 -4.73 -6.35
N LEU A 87 17.18 -4.61 -6.50
CA LEU A 87 16.22 -4.94 -5.45
C LEU A 87 16.33 -6.40 -5.01
N LYS A 88 16.42 -7.33 -5.99
CA LYS A 88 16.62 -8.75 -5.71
C LYS A 88 17.89 -8.99 -4.90
N ASN A 89 19.00 -8.37 -5.28
CA ASN A 89 20.28 -8.50 -4.59
C ASN A 89 20.23 -7.94 -3.16
N VAL A 90 19.54 -6.82 -2.95
CA VAL A 90 19.37 -6.22 -1.61
C VAL A 90 18.53 -7.14 -0.72
N LEU A 91 17.41 -7.64 -1.24
CA LEU A 91 16.54 -8.59 -0.53
C LEU A 91 17.27 -9.88 -0.18
N ASP A 92 17.97 -10.48 -1.15
CA ASP A 92 18.75 -11.70 -0.94
C ASP A 92 19.80 -11.54 0.16
N LYS A 93 20.54 -10.43 0.16
CA LYS A 93 21.53 -10.15 1.20
C LYS A 93 20.89 -10.10 2.59
N LYS A 94 19.75 -9.39 2.71
CA LYS A 94 19.05 -9.23 3.99
C LYS A 94 18.44 -10.55 4.49
N ILE A 95 17.80 -11.31 3.59
CA ILE A 95 17.20 -12.61 3.94
C ILE A 95 18.29 -13.61 4.33
N LYS A 96 19.39 -13.72 3.57
CA LYS A 96 20.52 -14.60 3.89
C LYS A 96 21.14 -14.26 5.23
N LYS A 97 21.24 -12.96 5.57
CA LYS A 97 21.75 -12.52 6.89
C LYS A 97 20.84 -13.01 8.01
N LEU A 98 19.51 -12.79 7.87
CA LEU A 98 18.51 -13.22 8.86
C LEU A 98 18.50 -14.74 9.03
N ARG A 99 18.59 -15.52 7.93
CA ARG A 99 18.62 -16.99 7.98
C ARG A 99 19.87 -17.53 8.65
N LYS A 100 21.05 -16.92 8.38
CA LYS A 100 22.30 -17.27 9.07
C LYS A 100 22.20 -17.04 10.57
N GLU A 101 21.66 -15.91 11.01
CA GLU A 101 21.46 -15.59 12.43
C GLU A 101 20.52 -16.60 13.15
N LYS A 102 19.60 -17.22 12.40
CA LYS A 102 18.60 -18.15 12.93
C LYS A 102 18.90 -19.62 12.65
N SER A 103 20.05 -19.93 12.02
CA SER A 103 20.43 -21.30 11.64
C SER A 103 19.37 -22.04 10.83
N ILE A 104 18.77 -21.36 9.86
CA ILE A 104 17.77 -21.88 8.93
C ILE A 104 18.45 -22.16 7.59
N ASP A 105 17.95 -23.15 6.85
CA ASP A 105 18.45 -23.50 5.53
C ASP A 105 18.49 -22.27 4.61
N ALA A 106 19.67 -22.06 3.99
CA ALA A 106 19.93 -20.94 3.11
C ALA A 106 19.41 -21.14 1.68
N ASN A 107 18.91 -22.34 1.39
CA ASN A 107 18.47 -22.71 0.04
C ASN A 107 17.02 -22.24 -0.19
N TYR A 108 16.79 -21.25 -1.02
CA TYR A 108 15.47 -20.74 -1.42
C TYR A 108 15.55 -20.04 -2.75
N GLY A 109 14.46 -20.13 -3.52
CA GLY A 109 14.25 -19.33 -4.73
C GLY A 109 13.57 -17.99 -4.39
N LEU A 110 14.11 -16.86 -4.87
CA LEU A 110 13.43 -15.56 -4.76
C LEU A 110 13.02 -15.07 -6.14
N ASN A 111 11.72 -14.96 -6.37
CA ASN A 111 11.15 -14.45 -7.61
C ASN A 111 10.38 -13.16 -7.35
N LEU A 112 10.74 -12.08 -8.07
CA LEU A 112 10.08 -10.78 -7.99
C LEU A 112 9.26 -10.58 -9.26
N ASN A 113 7.96 -10.39 -9.11
CA ASN A 113 7.03 -10.11 -10.20
C ASN A 113 6.43 -8.72 -10.00
N ILE A 114 6.50 -7.87 -11.02
CA ILE A 114 5.89 -6.54 -10.99
C ILE A 114 4.62 -6.59 -11.83
N ILE A 115 3.51 -6.17 -11.23
CA ILE A 115 2.20 -6.11 -11.86
C ILE A 115 1.85 -4.64 -12.04
N GLU A 116 1.52 -4.26 -13.27
CA GLU A 116 1.03 -2.92 -13.57
C GLU A 116 -0.43 -2.77 -13.14
N ILE A 117 -0.72 -1.67 -12.45
CA ILE A 117 -2.09 -1.27 -12.17
C ILE A 117 -2.69 -0.67 -13.44
N GLY A 118 -3.83 -1.16 -13.89
CA GLY A 118 -4.51 -0.67 -15.08
C GLY A 118 -4.72 0.85 -15.03
N ARG A 119 -4.67 1.52 -16.19
CA ARG A 119 -4.84 2.98 -16.27
C ARG A 119 -6.16 3.49 -15.69
N ASN A 120 -7.18 2.67 -15.72
CA ASN A 120 -8.49 2.97 -15.16
C ASN A 120 -8.59 2.62 -13.66
N GLU A 121 -7.64 1.85 -13.15
CA GLU A 121 -7.63 1.40 -11.78
C GLU A 121 -6.86 2.40 -10.92
N ILE A 122 -7.56 3.07 -10.03
CA ILE A 122 -6.94 4.01 -9.07
C ILE A 122 -6.81 3.30 -7.72
N SER A 123 -5.61 3.41 -7.12
CA SER A 123 -5.32 2.88 -5.79
C SER A 123 -5.35 3.98 -4.74
N ALA A 124 -5.97 3.69 -3.60
CA ALA A 124 -6.02 4.61 -2.46
C ALA A 124 -4.64 4.87 -1.86
N LYS A 125 -3.75 3.86 -1.85
CA LYS A 125 -2.38 3.99 -1.35
C LYS A 125 -1.56 4.93 -2.20
N VAL A 126 -1.64 4.80 -3.52
CA VAL A 126 -0.92 5.67 -4.47
C VAL A 126 -1.36 7.12 -4.32
N ILE A 127 -2.68 7.38 -4.17
CA ILE A 127 -3.19 8.73 -3.91
C ILE A 127 -2.65 9.27 -2.58
N ALA A 128 -2.67 8.46 -1.51
CA ALA A 128 -2.19 8.88 -0.21
C ALA A 128 -0.70 9.28 -0.26
N ASP A 129 0.13 8.51 -0.95
CA ASP A 129 1.56 8.79 -1.11
C ASP A 129 1.81 10.04 -1.99
N GLN A 130 0.98 10.25 -3.02
CA GLN A 130 1.05 11.45 -3.84
C GLN A 130 0.67 12.70 -3.05
N VAL A 131 -0.40 12.65 -2.25
CA VAL A 131 -0.78 13.74 -1.33
C VAL A 131 0.35 14.01 -0.33
N ALA A 132 0.99 12.96 0.22
CA ALA A 132 2.12 13.11 1.13
C ALA A 132 3.31 13.80 0.48
N SER A 133 3.62 13.43 -0.76
CA SER A 133 4.70 14.05 -1.55
C SER A 133 4.42 15.53 -1.83
N ASP A 134 3.19 15.87 -2.20
CA ASP A 134 2.79 17.24 -2.49
C ASP A 134 2.80 18.13 -1.23
N LEU A 135 2.38 17.60 -0.08
CA LEU A 135 2.48 18.30 1.22
C LEU A 135 3.94 18.57 1.62
N LYS A 136 4.87 17.63 1.36
CA LYS A 136 6.31 17.84 1.58
C LYS A 136 6.86 18.96 0.69
N ARG A 137 6.31 19.15 -0.50
CA ARG A 137 6.63 20.27 -1.41
C ARG A 137 5.99 21.60 -0.98
N ARG A 138 5.30 21.62 0.17
CA ARG A 138 4.63 22.80 0.74
C ARG A 138 3.49 23.35 -0.13
N ILE A 139 2.85 22.52 -0.94
CA ILE A 139 1.64 22.92 -1.67
C ILE A 139 0.50 23.04 -0.66
N PRO A 140 -0.36 24.06 -0.73
CA PRO A 140 -1.49 24.22 0.18
C PRO A 140 -2.42 23.00 0.15
N PHE A 141 -2.74 22.44 1.32
CA PHE A 141 -3.50 21.18 1.44
C PHE A 141 -4.86 21.23 0.73
N ARG A 142 -5.55 22.39 0.73
CA ARG A 142 -6.85 22.56 0.07
C ARG A 142 -6.75 22.39 -1.44
N VAL A 143 -5.66 22.87 -2.05
CA VAL A 143 -5.39 22.73 -3.49
C VAL A 143 -5.14 21.27 -3.83
N ILE A 144 -4.31 20.60 -3.02
CA ILE A 144 -3.99 19.18 -3.19
C ILE A 144 -5.28 18.33 -3.11
N MET A 145 -6.08 18.53 -2.06
CA MET A 145 -7.32 17.77 -1.86
C MET A 145 -8.31 18.00 -3.01
N ARG A 146 -8.43 19.23 -3.51
CA ARG A 146 -9.30 19.54 -4.67
C ARG A 146 -8.81 18.82 -5.91
N ARG A 147 -7.51 18.90 -6.21
CA ARG A 147 -6.90 18.27 -7.37
C ARG A 147 -7.07 16.75 -7.37
N GLN A 148 -6.73 16.10 -6.25
CA GLN A 148 -6.85 14.65 -6.13
C GLN A 148 -8.30 14.19 -6.20
N MET A 149 -9.22 14.94 -5.58
CA MET A 149 -10.65 14.63 -5.67
C MET A 149 -11.16 14.75 -7.11
N SER A 150 -10.77 15.78 -7.84
CA SER A 150 -11.14 15.94 -9.24
C SER A 150 -10.63 14.80 -10.14
N GLN A 151 -9.43 14.28 -9.87
CA GLN A 151 -8.91 13.09 -10.58
C GLN A 151 -9.72 11.84 -10.29
N VAL A 152 -10.15 11.68 -9.04
CA VAL A 152 -10.99 10.54 -8.62
C VAL A 152 -12.39 10.63 -9.23
N GLU A 153 -12.98 11.83 -9.28
CA GLU A 153 -14.31 12.08 -9.86
C GLU A 153 -14.36 11.76 -11.36
N GLN A 154 -13.25 11.91 -12.08
CA GLN A 154 -13.17 11.57 -13.50
C GLN A 154 -13.20 10.07 -13.77
N ASN A 155 -12.93 9.26 -12.76
CA ASN A 155 -12.91 7.81 -12.91
C ASN A 155 -14.31 7.23 -12.68
N ARG A 156 -14.87 6.59 -13.71
CA ARG A 156 -16.23 5.99 -13.69
C ARG A 156 -16.36 4.78 -12.76
N GLU A 157 -15.28 4.12 -12.42
CA GLU A 157 -15.29 2.94 -11.55
C GLU A 157 -15.47 3.32 -10.07
N ILE A 158 -15.19 4.58 -9.70
CA ILE A 158 -15.26 5.04 -8.33
C ILE A 158 -16.62 5.69 -8.06
N LYS A 159 -17.42 5.05 -7.22
CA LYS A 159 -18.75 5.52 -6.81
C LYS A 159 -18.71 6.49 -5.63
N GLY A 160 -17.58 6.56 -4.95
CA GLY A 160 -17.38 7.48 -3.83
C GLY A 160 -15.95 7.51 -3.35
N ALA A 161 -15.53 8.64 -2.81
CA ALA A 161 -14.19 8.83 -2.29
C ALA A 161 -14.20 9.74 -1.06
N LYS A 162 -13.24 9.53 -0.18
CA LYS A 162 -12.99 10.41 0.96
C LYS A 162 -11.49 10.56 1.17
N ILE A 163 -11.02 11.80 1.23
CA ILE A 163 -9.64 12.14 1.54
C ILE A 163 -9.65 12.92 2.85
N GLN A 164 -8.87 12.47 3.84
CA GLN A 164 -8.73 13.10 5.14
C GLN A 164 -7.27 13.42 5.41
N VAL A 165 -7.01 14.62 5.88
CA VAL A 165 -5.68 15.11 6.24
C VAL A 165 -5.73 15.63 7.67
N ALA A 166 -4.82 15.18 8.53
CA ALA A 166 -4.81 15.52 9.96
C ALA A 166 -3.40 15.92 10.42
N GLY A 167 -3.30 17.05 11.10
CA GLY A 167 -2.02 17.57 11.59
C GLY A 167 -1.99 19.11 11.60
N ARG A 168 -0.78 19.67 11.64
CA ARG A 168 -0.55 21.13 11.55
C ARG A 168 -0.63 21.60 10.10
N LEU A 169 -1.86 21.75 9.61
CA LEU A 169 -2.11 22.09 8.22
C LEU A 169 -1.66 23.53 7.92
N ASN A 170 -0.86 23.71 6.86
CA ASN A 170 -0.22 24.98 6.49
C ASN A 170 0.64 25.62 7.61
N GLY A 171 1.15 24.81 8.54
CA GLY A 171 2.01 25.32 9.62
C GLY A 171 1.28 25.98 10.80
N THR A 172 -0.04 25.83 10.90
CA THR A 172 -0.80 26.36 12.07
C THR A 172 -0.34 25.70 13.37
N GLU A 173 -0.34 26.43 14.49
CA GLU A 173 0.08 25.89 15.79
C GLU A 173 -0.84 24.76 16.27
N ILE A 174 -2.14 24.92 16.08
CA ILE A 174 -3.15 23.96 16.50
C ILE A 174 -3.37 22.96 15.38
N ALA A 175 -3.18 21.68 15.69
CA ALA A 175 -3.48 20.60 14.79
C ALA A 175 -4.98 20.46 14.55
N ARG A 176 -5.37 20.27 13.32
CA ARG A 176 -6.77 20.04 12.94
C ARG A 176 -6.90 18.94 11.91
N THR A 177 -8.11 18.45 11.75
CA THR A 177 -8.45 17.43 10.76
C THR A 177 -9.41 18.04 9.75
N GLU A 178 -9.03 17.99 8.50
CA GLU A 178 -9.85 18.42 7.35
C GLU A 178 -10.10 17.23 6.45
N TRP A 179 -11.27 17.15 5.84
CA TRP A 179 -11.60 16.10 4.87
C TRP A 179 -12.40 16.67 3.72
N LYS A 180 -12.33 15.97 2.61
CA LYS A 180 -13.19 16.20 1.44
C LYS A 180 -13.73 14.85 1.01
N ASP A 181 -15.03 14.80 0.73
CA ASP A 181 -15.75 13.61 0.30
C ASP A 181 -16.47 13.86 -1.02
N TYR A 182 -16.69 12.76 -1.74
CA TYR A 182 -17.45 12.70 -2.99
C TYR A 182 -18.26 11.40 -3.01
N GLY A 183 -19.52 11.49 -3.47
CA GLY A 183 -20.39 10.34 -3.59
C GLY A 183 -20.75 9.64 -2.28
N LYS A 184 -21.02 8.35 -2.33
CA LYS A 184 -21.40 7.55 -1.17
C LYS A 184 -20.20 6.79 -0.60
N MET A 185 -20.11 6.65 0.73
CA MET A 185 -19.05 5.90 1.39
C MET A 185 -19.63 4.96 2.45
N PRO A 186 -20.13 3.77 2.07
CA PRO A 186 -20.78 2.82 2.98
C PRO A 186 -19.73 2.00 3.75
N LEU A 187 -19.12 2.58 4.79
CA LEU A 187 -18.04 1.93 5.57
C LEU A 187 -18.54 0.71 6.37
N GLN A 188 -19.82 0.69 6.75
CA GLN A 188 -20.40 -0.38 7.56
C GLN A 188 -20.79 -1.61 6.75
N ASN A 189 -21.06 -1.46 5.46
CA ASN A 189 -21.46 -2.56 4.59
C ASN A 189 -20.25 -3.44 4.26
N LEU A 190 -20.29 -4.72 4.61
CA LEU A 190 -19.22 -5.70 4.34
C LEU A 190 -19.08 -6.04 2.85
N ARG A 191 -20.16 -5.96 2.09
CA ARG A 191 -20.16 -6.20 0.63
C ARG A 191 -19.52 -5.07 -0.16
N SER A 192 -19.31 -3.92 0.45
CA SER A 192 -18.72 -2.77 -0.21
C SER A 192 -17.23 -2.99 -0.48
N ASN A 193 -16.84 -2.87 -1.75
CA ASN A 193 -15.42 -2.86 -2.14
C ASN A 193 -14.83 -1.49 -1.83
N ILE A 194 -14.15 -1.38 -0.71
CA ILE A 194 -13.50 -0.14 -0.27
C ILE A 194 -12.00 -0.36 -0.29
N ASP A 195 -11.31 0.45 -1.05
CA ASP A 195 -9.87 0.52 -1.07
C ASP A 195 -9.40 1.59 -0.09
N PHE A 196 -8.43 1.26 0.77
CA PHE A 196 -7.95 2.14 1.81
C PHE A 196 -6.44 2.33 1.71
N GLY A 197 -6.01 3.58 1.78
CA GLY A 197 -4.60 3.94 1.83
C GLY A 197 -4.32 4.94 2.94
N GLU A 198 -3.22 4.73 3.65
CA GLU A 198 -2.71 5.70 4.60
C GLU A 198 -1.24 6.02 4.32
N SER A 199 -0.89 7.28 4.55
CA SER A 199 0.47 7.76 4.40
C SER A 199 0.74 8.89 5.39
N ALA A 200 2.01 9.13 5.69
CA ALA A 200 2.44 10.19 6.58
C ALA A 200 3.42 11.14 5.87
N ALA A 201 3.09 12.41 5.84
CA ALA A 201 3.98 13.46 5.34
C ALA A 201 4.75 14.07 6.50
N GLN A 202 6.06 13.85 6.54
CA GLN A 202 6.93 14.56 7.46
C GLN A 202 7.23 15.94 6.89
N THR A 203 6.81 16.98 7.60
CA THR A 203 7.03 18.39 7.24
C THR A 203 7.87 19.07 8.29
N THR A 204 8.35 20.28 8.01
CA THR A 204 9.11 21.10 8.98
C THR A 204 8.30 21.44 10.23
N PHE A 205 6.97 21.41 10.15
CA PHE A 205 6.06 21.71 11.28
C PHE A 205 5.55 20.47 12.02
N GLY A 206 6.03 19.29 11.64
CA GLY A 206 5.63 18.00 12.22
C GLY A 206 5.04 17.05 11.19
N THR A 207 4.47 15.95 11.67
CA THR A 207 3.90 14.90 10.82
C THR A 207 2.44 15.19 10.52
N ILE A 208 2.06 15.09 9.26
CA ILE A 208 0.67 15.18 8.79
C ILE A 208 0.24 13.79 8.34
N GLY A 209 -0.80 13.24 8.98
CA GLY A 209 -1.40 11.96 8.61
C GLY A 209 -2.42 12.14 7.49
N ILE A 210 -2.39 11.24 6.51
CA ILE A 210 -3.27 11.22 5.35
C ILE A 210 -3.98 9.90 5.33
N LYS A 211 -5.30 9.92 5.10
CA LYS A 211 -6.12 8.72 4.91
C LYS A 211 -7.02 8.92 3.70
N VAL A 212 -7.04 7.92 2.85
CA VAL A 212 -7.82 7.92 1.61
C VAL A 212 -8.70 6.67 1.60
N TRP A 213 -9.96 6.83 1.26
CA TRP A 213 -10.93 5.76 1.06
C TRP A 213 -11.52 5.92 -0.33
N LEU A 214 -11.54 4.85 -1.09
CA LEU A 214 -12.15 4.77 -2.42
C LEU A 214 -13.20 3.67 -2.42
N TYR A 215 -14.42 4.00 -2.76
CA TYR A 215 -15.51 3.05 -2.90
C TYR A 215 -15.70 2.69 -4.37
N LYS A 216 -15.39 1.44 -4.72
CA LYS A 216 -15.47 0.90 -6.10
C LYS A 216 -16.80 0.22 -6.41
N GLY A 217 -17.72 0.12 -5.45
CA GLY A 217 -19.02 -0.52 -5.61
C GLY A 217 -19.22 -1.70 -4.67
N GLU A 218 -20.25 -2.48 -4.88
CA GLU A 218 -20.55 -3.69 -4.10
C GLU A 218 -20.13 -4.92 -4.89
N ILE A 219 -19.57 -5.90 -4.18
CA ILE A 219 -19.24 -7.21 -4.71
C ILE A 219 -20.39 -8.14 -4.29
N PHE A 220 -21.02 -8.75 -5.25
CA PHE A 220 -21.94 -9.87 -5.06
C PHE A 220 -21.19 -11.13 -5.49
N GLU A 221 -21.23 -12.17 -4.66
CA GLU A 221 -20.80 -13.49 -5.12
C GLU A 221 -21.83 -13.93 -6.18
N ASP A 222 -21.39 -13.98 -7.42
CA ASP A 222 -22.16 -14.72 -8.43
C ASP A 222 -22.04 -16.19 -8.03
N ASN A 223 -23.14 -16.76 -7.52
CA ASN A 223 -23.26 -18.20 -7.28
C ASN A 223 -23.18 -18.88 -8.66
N GLU A 224 -21.98 -19.30 -9.06
CA GLU A 224 -21.78 -20.34 -10.06
C GLU A 224 -21.84 -21.73 -9.40
#